data_1e2e2cbc71402b4dfa478a406d9aa0be
#
_entry.id   1e2e2cbc71402b4dfa478a406d9aa0be
#
_cell.length_a   1.000
_cell.length_b   1.000
_cell.length_c   1.000
_cell.angle_alpha   90.00
_cell.angle_beta   90.00
_cell.angle_gamma   90.00
#
_symmetry.space_group_name_H-M   'P 1'
#
loop_
_entity.id
_entity.type
_entity.pdbx_description
1 polymer ?
#
loop_
_entity_poly.entity_id
_entity_poly.type
_entity_poly.pdbx_seq_one_letter_code
_entity_poly.pdbx_strand_id
1 'polypeptide(L)'
;MNEKNNKRTIFGWSMYDWAKSAYETTTLGAVLPVYFVSVVVPEEGFVFRGNTYTGAEVWGFAIGSALFIFFLIMPTIGAIADLSGNRMKFFKIFAYGGAVFASSFYFATSGDVIFTLVIYFLAQFGATGSNVFYDSVLKDITSDDTIDAVSARGYALGYLGGGTQLILSFVIILFGPDLLGIDTALASRIAISLAGLWWLLFSIFSFSRMNIVEIKSENEKTTIANAYSRNFKTLKKIRKFPFLLYFLVAYIFFWDGLQTLINMSAAFFTEVLLLDQTQVLIVFLVVQFVAYFGAKLAGNLATKIGQKNVLYYTMFLLFLVGNAAYFVPEKQLIPVVVMGIITAMGMGGLQSVSRSVYAAMLPKGAEGEFMGFFSVLSRFSAIWGPLIYAYVSASTGNPRLSLPVITSFFLIGALLLRNVDMDKRISEEEWAAS
;
A
#
# COMPACT_ATOMS: atom_id res chain seq x y z
N MET A 1 18.55 7.03 -23.62
CA MET A 1 18.53 6.41 -22.26
C MET A 1 18.15 7.46 -21.24
N ASN A 2 17.36 7.10 -20.22
CA ASN A 2 17.07 8.02 -19.13
C ASN A 2 18.35 8.36 -18.37
N GLU A 3 18.51 9.63 -17.98
CA GLU A 3 19.58 10.04 -17.09
C GLU A 3 19.28 9.50 -15.69
N LYS A 4 20.02 8.45 -15.29
CA LYS A 4 19.87 7.86 -13.95
C LYS A 4 20.34 8.85 -12.90
N ASN A 5 19.70 8.78 -11.74
CA ASN A 5 19.98 9.62 -10.56
C ASN A 5 19.74 11.13 -10.78
N ASN A 6 18.91 11.50 -11.77
CA ASN A 6 18.52 12.89 -11.97
C ASN A 6 17.68 13.37 -10.78
N LYS A 7 18.19 14.35 -10.03
CA LYS A 7 17.59 14.86 -8.79
C LYS A 7 16.16 15.40 -8.98
N ARG A 8 15.86 16.03 -10.13
CA ARG A 8 14.55 16.59 -10.44
C ARG A 8 13.53 15.48 -10.68
N THR A 9 13.93 14.46 -11.45
CA THR A 9 13.08 13.30 -11.75
C THR A 9 12.79 12.47 -10.50
N ILE A 10 13.82 12.19 -9.69
CA ILE A 10 13.67 11.49 -8.39
C ILE A 10 12.76 12.26 -7.45
N PHE A 11 12.92 13.59 -7.37
CA PHE A 11 12.03 14.41 -6.54
C PHE A 11 10.59 14.35 -7.04
N GLY A 12 10.35 14.48 -8.34
CA GLY A 12 9.03 14.34 -8.95
C GLY A 12 8.41 12.97 -8.63
N TRP A 13 9.18 11.89 -8.81
CA TRP A 13 8.74 10.54 -8.50
C TRP A 13 8.37 10.38 -7.01
N SER A 14 9.22 10.85 -6.10
CA SER A 14 8.95 10.77 -4.66
C SER A 14 7.73 11.63 -4.23
N MET A 15 7.48 12.75 -4.92
CA MET A 15 6.30 13.60 -4.68
C MET A 15 4.99 12.95 -5.15
N TYR A 16 5.05 11.93 -5.99
CA TYR A 16 3.86 11.15 -6.31
C TYR A 16 3.38 10.34 -5.10
N ASP A 17 4.30 9.77 -4.33
CA ASP A 17 3.95 9.03 -3.10
C ASP A 17 3.36 9.98 -2.02
N TRP A 18 3.94 11.18 -1.86
CA TRP A 18 3.32 12.27 -1.08
C TRP A 18 1.87 12.55 -1.50
N ALA A 19 1.62 12.61 -2.82
CA ALA A 19 0.31 12.90 -3.37
C ALA A 19 -0.71 11.80 -3.05
N LYS A 20 -0.37 10.55 -3.40
CA LYS A 20 -1.28 9.42 -3.34
C LYS A 20 -1.53 8.92 -1.91
N SER A 21 -0.54 9.00 -1.03
CA SER A 21 -0.68 8.56 0.36
C SER A 21 -1.76 9.33 1.13
N ALA A 22 -2.12 10.52 0.70
CA ALA A 22 -3.28 11.25 1.21
C ALA A 22 -4.57 10.44 1.06
N TYR A 23 -4.81 9.89 -0.13
CA TYR A 23 -5.96 9.03 -0.40
C TYR A 23 -5.88 7.72 0.39
N GLU A 24 -4.74 7.04 0.40
CA GLU A 24 -4.59 5.75 1.09
C GLU A 24 -4.74 5.90 2.62
N THR A 25 -4.14 6.93 3.21
CA THR A 25 -4.17 7.12 4.66
C THR A 25 -5.51 7.67 5.15
N THR A 26 -5.97 8.76 4.56
CA THR A 26 -7.18 9.44 5.03
C THR A 26 -8.45 8.77 4.51
N THR A 27 -8.55 8.58 3.19
CA THR A 27 -9.78 8.07 2.60
C THR A 27 -9.97 6.60 2.96
N LEU A 28 -9.03 5.73 2.58
CA LEU A 28 -9.20 4.29 2.78
C LEU A 28 -8.95 3.84 4.22
N GLY A 29 -7.97 4.42 4.90
CA GLY A 29 -7.55 3.97 6.21
C GLY A 29 -8.37 4.54 7.35
N ALA A 30 -8.85 5.80 7.25
CA ALA A 30 -9.41 6.49 8.40
C ALA A 30 -10.89 6.90 8.25
N VAL A 31 -11.27 7.58 7.16
CA VAL A 31 -12.54 8.30 7.12
C VAL A 31 -13.63 7.56 6.33
N LEU A 32 -13.34 7.09 5.11
CA LEU A 32 -14.36 6.50 4.23
C LEU A 32 -15.01 5.23 4.80
N PRO A 33 -14.30 4.27 5.41
CA PRO A 33 -14.94 3.07 5.97
C PRO A 33 -15.99 3.43 7.04
N VAL A 34 -15.62 4.33 7.94
CA VAL A 34 -16.52 4.79 9.01
C VAL A 34 -17.70 5.56 8.42
N TYR A 35 -17.44 6.50 7.51
CA TYR A 35 -18.47 7.29 6.85
C TYR A 35 -19.45 6.41 6.06
N PHE A 36 -18.95 5.41 5.34
CA PHE A 36 -19.77 4.48 4.58
C PHE A 36 -20.74 3.69 5.47
N VAL A 37 -20.22 3.13 6.56
CA VAL A 37 -21.00 2.29 7.49
C VAL A 37 -22.00 3.12 8.28
N SER A 38 -21.62 4.33 8.74
CA SER A 38 -22.43 5.12 9.67
C SER A 38 -23.36 6.15 9.00
N VAL A 39 -23.09 6.50 7.73
CA VAL A 39 -23.84 7.57 7.04
C VAL A 39 -24.41 7.11 5.70
N VAL A 40 -23.59 6.45 4.86
CA VAL A 40 -24.03 6.11 3.50
C VAL A 40 -25.00 4.94 3.51
N VAL A 41 -24.75 3.91 4.30
CA VAL A 41 -25.67 2.78 4.43
C VAL A 41 -26.75 3.15 5.47
N PRO A 42 -28.05 3.05 5.11
CA PRO A 42 -29.15 3.29 6.05
C PRO A 42 -29.07 2.39 7.31
N GLU A 43 -29.65 2.84 8.41
CA GLU A 43 -29.68 2.06 9.66
C GLU A 43 -30.39 0.70 9.48
N GLU A 44 -31.40 0.64 8.60
CA GLU A 44 -32.14 -0.59 8.26
C GLU A 44 -31.29 -1.56 7.42
N GLY A 45 -30.09 -1.15 7.00
CA GLY A 45 -29.20 -1.90 6.14
C GLY A 45 -29.44 -1.68 4.65
N PHE A 46 -28.62 -2.32 3.83
CA PHE A 46 -28.71 -2.31 2.37
C PHE A 46 -29.39 -3.58 1.85
N VAL A 47 -30.53 -3.42 1.18
CA VAL A 47 -31.29 -4.55 0.61
C VAL A 47 -30.77 -4.88 -0.78
N PHE A 48 -30.28 -6.11 -0.95
CA PHE A 48 -29.86 -6.64 -2.25
C PHE A 48 -30.38 -8.06 -2.45
N ARG A 49 -31.09 -8.30 -3.57
CA ARG A 49 -31.72 -9.58 -3.91
C ARG A 49 -32.56 -10.21 -2.79
N GLY A 50 -33.28 -9.39 -2.04
CA GLY A 50 -34.16 -9.84 -0.96
C GLY A 50 -33.48 -10.12 0.39
N ASN A 51 -32.16 -9.94 0.48
CA ASN A 51 -31.41 -10.01 1.72
C ASN A 51 -30.99 -8.60 2.17
N THR A 52 -30.98 -8.39 3.47
CA THR A 52 -30.51 -7.14 4.08
C THR A 52 -29.08 -7.32 4.62
N TYR A 53 -28.19 -6.44 4.24
CA TYR A 53 -26.78 -6.44 4.63
C TYR A 53 -26.44 -5.21 5.45
N THR A 54 -25.63 -5.38 6.46
CA THR A 54 -25.06 -4.26 7.24
C THR A 54 -24.03 -3.49 6.42
N GLY A 55 -23.76 -2.23 6.79
CA GLY A 55 -22.73 -1.43 6.12
C GLY A 55 -21.36 -2.08 6.14
N ALA A 56 -20.98 -2.75 7.23
CA ALA A 56 -19.71 -3.46 7.32
C ALA A 56 -19.63 -4.67 6.37
N GLU A 57 -20.73 -5.43 6.22
CA GLU A 57 -20.77 -6.55 5.27
C GLU A 57 -20.66 -6.07 3.84
N VAL A 58 -21.40 -5.02 3.46
CA VAL A 58 -21.33 -4.42 2.12
C VAL A 58 -19.94 -3.89 1.84
N TRP A 59 -19.31 -3.22 2.80
CA TRP A 59 -17.93 -2.71 2.67
C TRP A 59 -16.92 -3.85 2.50
N GLY A 60 -17.03 -4.91 3.28
CA GLY A 60 -16.18 -6.10 3.17
C GLY A 60 -16.29 -6.77 1.80
N PHE A 61 -17.51 -6.96 1.27
CA PHE A 61 -17.74 -7.49 -0.08
C PHE A 61 -17.17 -6.57 -1.16
N ALA A 62 -17.29 -5.26 -0.99
CA ALA A 62 -16.74 -4.29 -1.94
C ALA A 62 -15.22 -4.36 -2.02
N ILE A 63 -14.54 -4.39 -0.87
CA ILE A 63 -13.07 -4.53 -0.81
C ILE A 63 -12.65 -5.86 -1.42
N GLY A 64 -13.24 -6.97 -1.00
CA GLY A 64 -12.87 -8.31 -1.46
C GLY A 64 -13.05 -8.48 -2.96
N SER A 65 -14.19 -8.03 -3.52
CA SER A 65 -14.45 -8.10 -4.95
C SER A 65 -13.52 -7.20 -5.76
N ALA A 66 -13.25 -5.97 -5.30
CA ALA A 66 -12.31 -5.08 -5.95
C ALA A 66 -10.90 -5.67 -6.01
N LEU A 67 -10.39 -6.20 -4.90
CA LEU A 67 -9.08 -6.86 -4.83
C LEU A 67 -8.99 -8.05 -5.79
N PHE A 68 -10.04 -8.88 -5.84
CA PHE A 68 -10.07 -10.02 -6.74
C PHE A 68 -10.03 -9.61 -8.22
N ILE A 69 -10.83 -8.60 -8.60
CA ILE A 69 -10.84 -8.09 -9.98
C ILE A 69 -9.48 -7.48 -10.35
N PHE A 70 -8.88 -6.71 -9.45
CA PHE A 70 -7.56 -6.10 -9.69
C PHE A 70 -6.46 -7.15 -9.81
N PHE A 71 -6.54 -8.23 -9.01
CA PHE A 71 -5.65 -9.37 -9.15
C PHE A 71 -5.62 -9.93 -10.57
N LEU A 72 -6.77 -10.05 -11.20
CA LEU A 72 -6.87 -10.60 -12.56
C LEU A 72 -6.40 -9.62 -13.63
N ILE A 73 -6.62 -8.31 -13.44
CA ILE A 73 -6.50 -7.31 -14.51
C ILE A 73 -5.14 -6.61 -14.49
N MET A 74 -4.59 -6.28 -13.30
CA MET A 74 -3.41 -5.41 -13.20
C MET A 74 -2.15 -5.94 -13.89
N PRO A 75 -1.81 -7.23 -13.81
CA PRO A 75 -0.63 -7.73 -14.54
C PRO A 75 -0.78 -7.57 -16.06
N THR A 76 -2.01 -7.74 -16.57
CA THR A 76 -2.28 -7.59 -18.01
C THR A 76 -2.15 -6.13 -18.46
N ILE A 77 -2.64 -5.18 -17.65
CA ILE A 77 -2.47 -3.74 -17.92
C ILE A 77 -0.98 -3.36 -17.89
N GLY A 78 -0.22 -3.87 -16.93
CA GLY A 78 1.23 -3.67 -16.87
C GLY A 78 1.93 -4.15 -18.14
N ALA A 79 1.62 -5.37 -18.57
CA ALA A 79 2.19 -5.94 -19.79
C ALA A 79 1.80 -5.17 -21.07
N ILE A 80 0.55 -4.68 -21.18
CA ILE A 80 0.12 -3.82 -22.29
C ILE A 80 0.91 -2.52 -22.32
N ALA A 81 1.12 -1.91 -21.17
CA ALA A 81 1.87 -0.67 -21.06
C ALA A 81 3.34 -0.84 -21.43
N ASP A 82 3.98 -1.94 -21.01
CA ASP A 82 5.35 -2.27 -21.39
C ASP A 82 5.48 -2.51 -22.90
N LEU A 83 4.60 -3.33 -23.48
CA LEU A 83 4.58 -3.63 -24.92
C LEU A 83 4.34 -2.39 -25.78
N SER A 84 3.48 -1.49 -25.32
CA SER A 84 3.13 -0.26 -26.08
C SER A 84 4.16 0.85 -25.94
N GLY A 85 5.08 0.75 -24.96
CA GLY A 85 6.02 1.82 -24.61
C GLY A 85 5.30 3.09 -24.10
N ASN A 86 4.17 2.94 -23.42
CA ASN A 86 3.32 4.04 -22.96
C ASN A 86 3.11 4.02 -21.43
N ARG A 87 4.04 3.48 -20.65
CA ARG A 87 3.92 3.34 -19.18
C ARG A 87 3.56 4.66 -18.49
N MET A 88 4.22 5.77 -18.87
CA MET A 88 3.94 7.09 -18.30
C MET A 88 2.55 7.62 -18.67
N LYS A 89 2.03 7.29 -19.84
CA LYS A 89 0.67 7.63 -20.23
C LYS A 89 -0.35 6.88 -19.37
N PHE A 90 -0.17 5.58 -19.19
CA PHE A 90 -1.00 4.76 -18.28
C PHE A 90 -0.88 5.27 -16.84
N PHE A 91 0.31 5.55 -16.37
CA PHE A 91 0.53 6.11 -15.04
C PHE A 91 -0.31 7.37 -14.80
N LYS A 92 -0.25 8.34 -15.73
CA LYS A 92 -1.04 9.58 -15.64
C LYS A 92 -2.55 9.32 -15.70
N ILE A 93 -3.01 8.43 -16.58
CA ILE A 93 -4.44 8.10 -16.70
C ILE A 93 -4.96 7.52 -15.39
N PHE A 94 -4.27 6.54 -14.81
CA PHE A 94 -4.65 5.92 -13.55
C PHE A 94 -4.58 6.90 -12.37
N ALA A 95 -3.52 7.71 -12.29
CA ALA A 95 -3.35 8.69 -11.22
C ALA A 95 -4.42 9.78 -11.27
N TYR A 96 -4.63 10.40 -12.42
CA TYR A 96 -5.62 11.47 -12.56
C TYR A 96 -7.05 10.95 -12.47
N GLY A 97 -7.35 9.83 -13.14
CA GLY A 97 -8.66 9.20 -13.07
C GLY A 97 -9.01 8.79 -11.65
N GLY A 98 -8.10 8.10 -10.96
CA GLY A 98 -8.28 7.73 -9.56
C GLY A 98 -8.51 8.92 -8.64
N ALA A 99 -7.71 9.99 -8.80
CA ALA A 99 -7.83 11.21 -8.00
C ALA A 99 -9.16 11.96 -8.25
N VAL A 100 -9.63 12.00 -9.48
CA VAL A 100 -10.94 12.60 -9.84
C VAL A 100 -12.08 11.81 -9.18
N PHE A 101 -12.05 10.47 -9.27
CA PHE A 101 -13.05 9.64 -8.60
C PHE A 101 -12.96 9.76 -7.07
N ALA A 102 -11.75 9.82 -6.49
CA ALA A 102 -11.58 10.07 -5.06
C ALA A 102 -12.16 11.43 -4.62
N SER A 103 -12.01 12.46 -5.43
CA SER A 103 -12.60 13.77 -5.18
C SER A 103 -14.14 13.75 -5.25
N SER A 104 -14.71 12.83 -6.04
CA SER A 104 -16.16 12.72 -6.26
C SER A 104 -16.92 12.14 -5.05
N PHE A 105 -16.23 11.65 -4.01
CA PHE A 105 -16.89 11.27 -2.75
C PHE A 105 -17.64 12.43 -2.07
N TYR A 106 -17.37 13.67 -2.46
CA TYR A 106 -18.18 14.82 -2.03
C TYR A 106 -19.67 14.62 -2.27
N PHE A 107 -20.05 13.94 -3.33
CA PHE A 107 -21.43 13.69 -3.74
C PHE A 107 -22.04 12.44 -3.11
N ALA A 108 -21.29 11.66 -2.35
CA ALA A 108 -21.77 10.46 -1.67
C ALA A 108 -22.57 10.86 -0.42
N THR A 109 -23.89 10.76 -0.46
CA THR A 109 -24.79 11.10 0.64
C THR A 109 -25.44 9.85 1.23
N SER A 110 -26.25 10.01 2.29
CA SER A 110 -27.01 8.91 2.89
C SER A 110 -27.91 8.24 1.84
N GLY A 111 -27.90 6.91 1.79
CA GLY A 111 -28.64 6.11 0.80
C GLY A 111 -27.90 5.87 -0.52
N ASP A 112 -26.83 6.62 -0.83
CA ASP A 112 -26.08 6.52 -2.09
C ASP A 112 -25.12 5.34 -2.12
N VAL A 113 -25.53 4.17 -1.63
CA VAL A 113 -24.67 2.99 -1.45
C VAL A 113 -24.00 2.58 -2.75
N ILE A 114 -24.76 2.35 -3.82
CA ILE A 114 -24.24 1.89 -5.12
C ILE A 114 -23.31 2.95 -5.73
N PHE A 115 -23.68 4.21 -5.69
CA PHE A 115 -22.86 5.32 -6.19
C PHE A 115 -21.51 5.37 -5.47
N THR A 116 -21.51 5.28 -4.14
CA THR A 116 -20.30 5.27 -3.32
C THR A 116 -19.39 4.08 -3.64
N LEU A 117 -19.99 2.88 -3.82
CA LEU A 117 -19.23 1.67 -4.18
C LEU A 117 -18.61 1.76 -5.58
N VAL A 118 -19.31 2.35 -6.55
CA VAL A 118 -18.78 2.56 -7.91
C VAL A 118 -17.60 3.54 -7.88
N ILE A 119 -17.75 4.66 -7.18
CA ILE A 119 -16.66 5.63 -7.01
C ILE A 119 -15.47 5.00 -6.29
N TYR A 120 -15.71 4.24 -5.22
CA TYR A 120 -14.68 3.50 -4.50
C TYR A 120 -13.92 2.57 -5.44
N PHE A 121 -14.63 1.76 -6.22
CA PHE A 121 -14.02 0.83 -7.16
C PHE A 121 -13.14 1.56 -8.19
N LEU A 122 -13.63 2.65 -8.78
CA LEU A 122 -12.90 3.43 -9.80
C LEU A 122 -11.69 4.17 -9.20
N ALA A 123 -11.84 4.80 -8.03
CA ALA A 123 -10.74 5.44 -7.32
C ALA A 123 -9.66 4.43 -6.94
N GLN A 124 -10.05 3.28 -6.40
CA GLN A 124 -9.14 2.22 -5.98
C GLN A 124 -8.47 1.52 -7.18
N PHE A 125 -9.18 1.38 -8.29
CA PHE A 125 -8.62 0.91 -9.55
C PHE A 125 -7.54 1.88 -10.06
N GLY A 126 -7.81 3.19 -10.00
CA GLY A 126 -6.84 4.24 -10.29
C GLY A 126 -5.62 4.19 -9.38
N ALA A 127 -5.82 4.05 -8.06
CA ALA A 127 -4.74 3.97 -7.09
C ALA A 127 -3.88 2.71 -7.28
N THR A 128 -4.51 1.55 -7.51
CA THR A 128 -3.80 0.29 -7.73
C THR A 128 -3.02 0.31 -9.04
N GLY A 129 -3.65 0.76 -10.14
CA GLY A 129 -3.00 0.85 -11.44
C GLY A 129 -1.84 1.85 -11.45
N SER A 130 -2.02 3.01 -10.83
CA SER A 130 -0.94 4.00 -10.73
C SER A 130 0.25 3.50 -9.92
N ASN A 131 0.04 2.67 -8.87
CA ASN A 131 1.12 2.06 -8.11
C ASN A 131 1.98 1.11 -8.96
N VAL A 132 1.35 0.31 -9.83
CA VAL A 132 2.10 -0.57 -10.75
C VAL A 132 3.12 0.22 -11.54
N PHE A 133 2.69 1.35 -12.10
CA PHE A 133 3.59 2.19 -12.93
C PHE A 133 4.55 3.02 -12.08
N TYR A 134 4.11 3.52 -10.94
CA TYR A 134 4.98 4.22 -9.98
C TYR A 134 6.18 3.37 -9.58
N ASP A 135 5.93 2.12 -9.19
CA ASP A 135 6.99 1.19 -8.78
C ASP A 135 7.86 0.76 -9.96
N SER A 136 7.30 0.59 -11.17
CA SER A 136 8.06 0.21 -12.36
C SER A 136 9.08 1.26 -12.79
N VAL A 137 8.79 2.54 -12.56
CA VAL A 137 9.67 3.67 -12.88
C VAL A 137 10.92 3.72 -12.00
N LEU A 138 10.90 3.16 -10.80
CA LEU A 138 12.01 3.22 -9.85
C LEU A 138 13.33 2.77 -10.46
N LYS A 139 13.33 1.65 -11.19
CA LYS A 139 14.53 1.10 -11.84
C LYS A 139 15.02 1.95 -13.02
N ASP A 140 14.12 2.66 -13.69
CA ASP A 140 14.48 3.53 -14.82
C ASP A 140 15.23 4.78 -14.36
N ILE A 141 14.91 5.31 -13.20
CA ILE A 141 15.43 6.58 -12.68
C ILE A 141 16.62 6.42 -11.73
N THR A 142 16.92 5.18 -11.29
CA THR A 142 17.98 4.88 -10.32
C THR A 142 19.04 3.96 -10.88
N SER A 143 20.24 4.04 -10.31
CA SER A 143 21.29 3.00 -10.40
C SER A 143 21.17 2.03 -9.22
N ASP A 144 21.85 0.88 -9.30
CA ASP A 144 21.76 -0.17 -8.25
C ASP A 144 22.28 0.32 -6.88
N ASP A 145 23.22 1.24 -6.86
CA ASP A 145 23.78 1.86 -5.66
C ASP A 145 22.84 2.90 -5.00
N THR A 146 21.87 3.44 -5.73
CA THR A 146 20.97 4.49 -5.23
C THR A 146 19.52 4.04 -5.03
N ILE A 147 19.15 2.87 -5.54
CA ILE A 147 17.75 2.38 -5.56
C ILE A 147 17.12 2.30 -4.16
N ASP A 148 17.87 1.88 -3.15
CA ASP A 148 17.39 1.78 -1.77
C ASP A 148 17.08 3.15 -1.17
N ALA A 149 17.99 4.10 -1.36
CA ALA A 149 17.82 5.47 -0.87
C ALA A 149 16.64 6.18 -1.53
N VAL A 150 16.47 5.98 -2.85
CA VAL A 150 15.35 6.57 -3.61
C VAL A 150 14.02 5.91 -3.25
N SER A 151 13.98 4.58 -3.13
CA SER A 151 12.79 3.85 -2.67
C SER A 151 12.36 4.33 -1.27
N ALA A 152 13.33 4.43 -0.34
CA ALA A 152 13.09 4.94 1.01
C ALA A 152 12.59 6.38 1.02
N ARG A 153 13.12 7.24 0.13
CA ARG A 153 12.64 8.63 -0.01
C ARG A 153 11.19 8.70 -0.49
N GLY A 154 10.77 7.80 -1.40
CA GLY A 154 9.37 7.71 -1.82
C GLY A 154 8.46 7.45 -0.63
N TYR A 155 8.67 6.36 0.09
CA TYR A 155 7.89 6.00 1.27
C TYR A 155 7.93 7.09 2.37
N ALA A 156 9.11 7.65 2.63
CA ALA A 156 9.24 8.71 3.61
C ALA A 156 8.35 9.92 3.28
N LEU A 157 8.37 10.39 2.03
CA LEU A 157 7.48 11.47 1.59
C LEU A 157 6.02 11.06 1.59
N GLY A 158 5.72 9.80 1.27
CA GLY A 158 4.38 9.24 1.37
C GLY A 158 3.81 9.34 2.78
N TYR A 159 4.55 8.90 3.78
CA TYR A 159 4.14 9.02 5.18
C TYR A 159 3.89 10.46 5.61
N LEU A 160 4.76 11.39 5.22
CA LEU A 160 4.56 12.81 5.52
C LEU A 160 3.33 13.37 4.81
N GLY A 161 3.13 13.02 3.52
CA GLY A 161 1.98 13.49 2.75
C GLY A 161 0.66 12.98 3.31
N GLY A 162 0.59 11.67 3.59
CA GLY A 162 -0.56 11.04 4.23
C GLY A 162 -0.84 11.61 5.61
N GLY A 163 0.18 11.74 6.46
CA GLY A 163 0.05 12.30 7.81
C GLY A 163 -0.40 13.76 7.80
N THR A 164 0.17 14.60 6.93
CA THR A 164 -0.20 16.02 6.82
C THR A 164 -1.65 16.18 6.37
N GLN A 165 -2.07 15.42 5.35
CA GLN A 165 -3.44 15.49 4.87
C GLN A 165 -4.44 14.91 5.88
N LEU A 166 -4.04 13.86 6.62
CA LEU A 166 -4.84 13.31 7.71
C LEU A 166 -5.11 14.35 8.81
N ILE A 167 -4.08 15.13 9.22
CA ILE A 167 -4.26 16.24 10.17
C ILE A 167 -5.29 17.25 9.64
N LEU A 168 -5.15 17.67 8.38
CA LEU A 168 -6.11 18.61 7.77
C LEU A 168 -7.53 18.05 7.79
N SER A 169 -7.69 16.78 7.48
CA SER A 169 -9.00 16.12 7.51
C SER A 169 -9.60 16.05 8.93
N PHE A 170 -8.78 15.75 9.94
CA PHE A 170 -9.26 15.76 11.32
C PHE A 170 -9.64 17.16 11.80
N VAL A 171 -8.88 18.17 11.44
CA VAL A 171 -9.25 19.57 11.76
C VAL A 171 -10.63 19.89 11.15
N ILE A 172 -10.88 19.50 9.91
CA ILE A 172 -12.19 19.74 9.27
C ILE A 172 -13.31 18.95 9.95
N ILE A 173 -13.09 17.68 10.28
CA ILE A 173 -14.12 16.82 10.88
C ILE A 173 -14.44 17.25 12.34
N LEU A 174 -13.41 17.59 13.13
CA LEU A 174 -13.59 17.90 14.54
C LEU A 174 -14.06 19.34 14.77
N PHE A 175 -13.53 20.30 14.02
CA PHE A 175 -13.82 21.72 14.25
C PHE A 175 -14.75 22.33 13.19
N GLY A 176 -14.96 21.67 12.06
CA GLY A 176 -15.86 22.15 11.00
C GLY A 176 -17.30 22.37 11.49
N PRO A 177 -17.89 21.47 12.28
CA PRO A 177 -19.22 21.67 12.83
C PRO A 177 -19.36 22.97 13.61
N ASP A 178 -18.41 23.25 14.50
CA ASP A 178 -18.45 24.43 15.38
C ASP A 178 -18.06 25.72 14.65
N LEU A 179 -17.04 25.67 13.77
CA LEU A 179 -16.49 26.86 13.13
C LEU A 179 -17.23 27.27 11.85
N LEU A 180 -17.74 26.29 11.10
CA LEU A 180 -18.35 26.50 9.78
C LEU A 180 -19.87 26.26 9.76
N GLY A 181 -20.44 25.76 10.87
CA GLY A 181 -21.88 25.46 10.96
C GLY A 181 -22.32 24.31 10.04
N ILE A 182 -21.41 23.39 9.68
CA ILE A 182 -21.68 22.23 8.83
C ILE A 182 -21.90 20.98 9.71
N ASP A 183 -22.65 20.00 9.22
CA ASP A 183 -22.77 18.74 9.92
C ASP A 183 -21.52 17.86 9.75
N THR A 184 -21.35 16.87 10.63
CA THR A 184 -20.20 15.96 10.63
C THR A 184 -20.14 15.12 9.35
N ALA A 185 -21.29 14.82 8.73
CA ALA A 185 -21.36 14.06 7.49
C ALA A 185 -20.80 14.89 6.31
N LEU A 186 -21.15 16.18 6.23
CA LEU A 186 -20.57 17.09 5.23
C LEU A 186 -19.08 17.33 5.50
N ALA A 187 -18.68 17.51 6.76
CA ALA A 187 -17.27 17.64 7.13
C ALA A 187 -16.45 16.42 6.70
N SER A 188 -16.98 15.21 6.87
CA SER A 188 -16.36 13.96 6.42
C SER A 188 -16.25 13.89 4.90
N ARG A 189 -17.30 14.26 4.15
CA ARG A 189 -17.26 14.33 2.67
C ARG A 189 -16.23 15.33 2.17
N ILE A 190 -16.14 16.51 2.78
CA ILE A 190 -15.11 17.50 2.46
C ILE A 190 -13.71 16.92 2.71
N ALA A 191 -13.49 16.28 3.85
CA ALA A 191 -12.20 15.70 4.21
C ALA A 191 -11.74 14.61 3.21
N ILE A 192 -12.64 13.70 2.84
CA ILE A 192 -12.38 12.65 1.87
C ILE A 192 -12.09 13.25 0.48
N SER A 193 -12.90 14.20 0.04
CA SER A 193 -12.75 14.84 -1.28
C SER A 193 -11.48 15.68 -1.36
N LEU A 194 -11.10 16.33 -0.27
CA LEU A 194 -9.83 17.08 -0.17
C LEU A 194 -8.63 16.14 -0.33
N ALA A 195 -8.69 14.91 0.17
CA ALA A 195 -7.63 13.91 -0.07
C ALA A 195 -7.52 13.54 -1.56
N GLY A 196 -8.65 13.44 -2.27
CA GLY A 196 -8.68 13.24 -3.72
C GLY A 196 -8.09 14.44 -4.49
N LEU A 197 -8.48 15.65 -4.13
CA LEU A 197 -7.93 16.89 -4.72
C LEU A 197 -6.44 17.04 -4.44
N TRP A 198 -5.99 16.72 -3.22
CA TRP A 198 -4.57 16.68 -2.86
C TRP A 198 -3.81 15.72 -3.77
N TRP A 199 -4.32 14.51 -3.96
CA TRP A 199 -3.73 13.54 -4.86
C TRP A 199 -3.65 14.08 -6.28
N LEU A 200 -4.71 14.70 -6.82
CA LEU A 200 -4.73 15.28 -8.16
C LEU A 200 -3.67 16.39 -8.32
N LEU A 201 -3.70 17.40 -7.45
CA LEU A 201 -2.86 18.59 -7.56
C LEU A 201 -1.37 18.23 -7.41
N PHE A 202 -1.03 17.41 -6.42
CA PHE A 202 0.36 16.99 -6.24
C PHE A 202 0.82 15.97 -7.29
N SER A 203 -0.10 15.21 -7.93
CA SER A 203 0.24 14.39 -9.09
C SER A 203 0.59 15.24 -10.30
N ILE A 204 -0.14 16.33 -10.58
CA ILE A 204 0.20 17.29 -11.64
C ILE A 204 1.61 17.86 -11.40
N PHE A 205 1.88 18.31 -10.17
CA PHE A 205 3.19 18.79 -9.77
C PHE A 205 4.29 17.72 -9.96
N SER A 206 4.04 16.50 -9.51
CA SER A 206 4.95 15.36 -9.63
C SER A 206 5.31 15.08 -11.09
N PHE A 207 4.31 14.87 -11.94
CA PHE A 207 4.52 14.55 -13.36
C PHE A 207 5.19 15.68 -14.15
N SER A 208 5.03 16.95 -13.76
CA SER A 208 5.73 18.07 -14.38
C SER A 208 7.26 18.04 -14.19
N ARG A 209 7.72 17.24 -13.24
CA ARG A 209 9.14 17.09 -12.90
C ARG A 209 9.75 15.78 -13.35
N MET A 210 8.92 14.78 -13.68
CA MET A 210 9.38 13.51 -14.23
C MET A 210 9.60 13.61 -15.74
N ASN A 211 10.86 13.55 -16.12
CA ASN A 211 11.25 13.46 -17.54
C ASN A 211 11.78 12.05 -17.81
N ILE A 212 10.88 11.17 -18.25
CA ILE A 212 11.17 9.75 -18.47
C ILE A 212 10.97 9.45 -19.95
N VAL A 213 12.02 9.00 -20.61
CA VAL A 213 11.98 8.52 -21.99
C VAL A 213 11.63 7.04 -21.98
N GLU A 214 10.57 6.70 -22.64
CA GLU A 214 10.08 5.32 -22.75
C GLU A 214 10.71 4.63 -23.97
N ILE A 215 11.07 3.37 -23.80
CA ILE A 215 11.61 2.53 -24.89
C ILE A 215 10.48 1.60 -25.33
N LYS A 216 10.10 1.70 -26.59
CA LYS A 216 9.08 0.83 -27.18
C LYS A 216 9.72 -0.53 -27.51
N SER A 217 9.05 -1.62 -27.16
CA SER A 217 9.44 -2.95 -27.63
C SER A 217 9.10 -3.08 -29.14
N GLU A 218 10.11 -3.25 -29.97
CA GLU A 218 9.95 -3.24 -31.43
C GLU A 218 9.33 -4.55 -31.98
N ASN A 219 9.29 -5.63 -31.22
CA ASN A 219 9.08 -6.99 -31.76
C ASN A 219 7.73 -7.65 -31.47
N GLU A 220 6.81 -7.03 -30.74
CA GLU A 220 5.52 -7.66 -30.42
C GLU A 220 4.32 -6.74 -30.68
N LYS A 221 3.27 -7.31 -31.32
CA LYS A 221 2.00 -6.62 -31.49
C LYS A 221 1.32 -6.44 -30.13
N THR A 222 0.97 -5.21 -29.80
CA THR A 222 0.27 -4.85 -28.55
C THR A 222 -1.19 -5.28 -28.64
N THR A 223 -1.50 -6.51 -28.23
CA THR A 223 -2.87 -7.00 -28.11
C THR A 223 -3.11 -7.55 -26.71
N ILE A 224 -4.39 -7.49 -26.25
CA ILE A 224 -4.78 -8.04 -24.94
C ILE A 224 -4.44 -9.54 -24.84
N ALA A 225 -4.66 -10.28 -25.93
CA ALA A 225 -4.35 -11.72 -25.98
C ALA A 225 -2.85 -11.98 -25.80
N ASN A 226 -1.99 -11.17 -26.43
CA ASN A 226 -0.53 -11.29 -26.27
C ASN A 226 -0.10 -10.93 -24.83
N ALA A 227 -0.66 -9.87 -24.24
CA ALA A 227 -0.38 -9.48 -22.86
C ALA A 227 -0.80 -10.58 -21.87
N TYR A 228 -1.98 -11.15 -22.04
CA TYR A 228 -2.46 -12.26 -21.19
C TYR A 228 -1.60 -13.52 -21.33
N SER A 229 -1.28 -13.92 -22.58
CA SER A 229 -0.36 -15.03 -22.84
C SER A 229 1.04 -14.80 -22.24
N ARG A 230 1.54 -13.57 -22.32
CA ARG A 230 2.81 -13.15 -21.71
C ARG A 230 2.79 -13.34 -20.20
N ASN A 231 1.73 -12.89 -19.50
CA ASN A 231 1.60 -13.09 -18.06
C ASN A 231 1.70 -14.55 -17.63
N PHE A 232 1.02 -15.46 -18.35
CA PHE A 232 1.11 -16.90 -18.07
C PHE A 232 2.51 -17.47 -18.30
N LYS A 233 3.16 -17.04 -19.38
CA LYS A 233 4.54 -17.41 -19.67
C LYS A 233 5.48 -16.89 -18.57
N THR A 234 5.29 -15.65 -18.15
CA THR A 234 6.08 -15.02 -17.07
C THR A 234 5.95 -15.79 -15.75
N LEU A 235 4.75 -16.19 -15.35
CA LEU A 235 4.55 -17.03 -14.16
C LEU A 235 5.28 -18.38 -14.23
N LYS A 236 5.30 -19.01 -15.42
CA LYS A 236 6.07 -20.24 -15.63
C LYS A 236 7.58 -19.97 -15.60
N LYS A 237 8.03 -18.87 -16.18
CA LYS A 237 9.43 -18.48 -16.21
C LYS A 237 9.98 -18.15 -14.82
N ILE A 238 9.21 -17.50 -13.94
CA ILE A 238 9.63 -17.19 -12.56
C ILE A 238 10.13 -18.45 -11.83
N ARG A 239 9.56 -19.63 -12.11
CA ARG A 239 10.02 -20.89 -11.54
C ARG A 239 11.45 -21.27 -11.93
N LYS A 240 11.99 -20.70 -13.01
CA LYS A 240 13.38 -20.90 -13.45
C LYS A 240 14.36 -20.01 -12.69
N PHE A 241 13.85 -19.01 -11.93
CA PHE A 241 14.63 -18.11 -11.11
C PHE A 241 14.33 -18.32 -9.62
N PRO A 242 14.93 -19.35 -8.98
CA PRO A 242 14.61 -19.75 -7.61
C PRO A 242 14.80 -18.61 -6.59
N PHE A 243 15.81 -17.76 -6.80
CA PHE A 243 16.04 -16.62 -5.89
C PHE A 243 14.86 -15.64 -5.87
N LEU A 244 14.25 -15.35 -7.02
CA LEU A 244 13.08 -14.49 -7.13
C LEU A 244 11.84 -15.18 -6.52
N LEU A 245 11.64 -16.47 -6.80
CA LEU A 245 10.53 -17.23 -6.23
C LEU A 245 10.61 -17.29 -4.69
N TYR A 246 11.80 -17.61 -4.12
CA TYR A 246 12.00 -17.61 -2.67
C TYR A 246 11.76 -16.23 -2.06
N PHE A 247 12.19 -15.15 -2.74
CA PHE A 247 11.90 -13.79 -2.29
C PHE A 247 10.41 -13.50 -2.26
N LEU A 248 9.67 -13.84 -3.32
CA LEU A 248 8.22 -13.61 -3.38
C LEU A 248 7.46 -14.41 -2.32
N VAL A 249 7.86 -15.66 -2.07
CA VAL A 249 7.24 -16.46 -0.99
C VAL A 249 7.57 -15.87 0.39
N ALA A 250 8.80 -15.47 0.65
CA ALA A 250 9.17 -14.79 1.89
C ALA A 250 8.38 -13.48 2.06
N TYR A 251 8.24 -12.73 0.96
CA TYR A 251 7.48 -11.47 0.91
C TYR A 251 6.03 -11.66 1.32
N ILE A 252 5.34 -12.70 0.83
CA ILE A 252 3.95 -13.00 1.22
C ILE A 252 3.82 -13.07 2.74
N PHE A 253 4.70 -13.81 3.41
CA PHE A 253 4.63 -13.98 4.86
C PHE A 253 4.90 -12.67 5.61
N PHE A 254 6.05 -12.03 5.38
CA PHE A 254 6.36 -10.85 6.18
C PHE A 254 5.46 -9.65 5.84
N TRP A 255 4.97 -9.57 4.61
CA TRP A 255 4.02 -8.52 4.20
C TRP A 255 2.66 -8.71 4.84
N ASP A 256 2.14 -9.95 4.86
CA ASP A 256 0.89 -10.27 5.54
C ASP A 256 0.97 -9.99 7.05
N GLY A 257 2.07 -10.38 7.69
CA GLY A 257 2.31 -10.02 9.09
C GLY A 257 2.26 -8.51 9.33
N LEU A 258 2.95 -7.73 8.49
CA LEU A 258 2.96 -6.27 8.58
C LEU A 258 1.57 -5.67 8.35
N GLN A 259 0.89 -6.06 7.26
CA GLN A 259 -0.42 -5.52 6.93
C GLN A 259 -1.47 -5.90 7.98
N THR A 260 -1.36 -7.06 8.59
CA THR A 260 -2.24 -7.47 9.68
C THR A 260 -2.01 -6.63 10.93
N LEU A 261 -0.76 -6.37 11.30
CA LEU A 261 -0.47 -5.44 12.41
C LEU A 261 -1.07 -4.06 12.15
N ILE A 262 -0.96 -3.54 10.92
CA ILE A 262 -1.54 -2.24 10.55
C ILE A 262 -3.07 -2.29 10.60
N ASN A 263 -3.69 -3.27 9.93
CA ASN A 263 -5.14 -3.32 9.74
C ASN A 263 -5.88 -3.65 11.04
N MET A 264 -5.29 -4.47 11.92
CA MET A 264 -5.92 -4.90 13.17
C MET A 264 -5.58 -3.98 14.35
N SER A 265 -4.64 -3.05 14.20
CA SER A 265 -4.17 -2.20 15.31
C SER A 265 -5.29 -1.34 15.90
N ALA A 266 -6.15 -0.72 15.07
CA ALA A 266 -7.26 0.10 15.56
C ALA A 266 -8.22 -0.71 16.44
N ALA A 267 -8.70 -1.86 15.95
CA ALA A 267 -9.57 -2.75 16.69
C ALA A 267 -8.90 -3.26 17.99
N PHE A 268 -7.63 -3.68 17.90
CA PHE A 268 -6.87 -4.11 19.07
C PHE A 268 -6.73 -3.01 20.12
N PHE A 269 -6.46 -1.77 19.71
CA PHE A 269 -6.32 -0.64 20.64
C PHE A 269 -7.65 -0.27 21.31
N THR A 270 -8.75 -0.31 20.57
CA THR A 270 -10.09 0.04 21.11
C THR A 270 -10.72 -1.08 21.92
N GLU A 271 -10.71 -2.31 21.41
CA GLU A 271 -11.45 -3.44 22.01
C GLU A 271 -10.63 -4.18 23.09
N VAL A 272 -9.31 -4.27 22.93
CA VAL A 272 -8.44 -5.06 23.81
C VAL A 272 -7.69 -4.17 24.81
N LEU A 273 -7.20 -3.02 24.35
CA LEU A 273 -6.47 -2.07 25.21
C LEU A 273 -7.37 -0.96 25.77
N LEU A 274 -8.65 -0.91 25.35
CA LEU A 274 -9.65 0.03 25.83
C LEU A 274 -9.22 1.50 25.73
N LEU A 275 -8.47 1.84 24.65
CA LEU A 275 -8.11 3.22 24.35
C LEU A 275 -9.32 3.93 23.69
N ASP A 276 -9.49 5.20 24.02
CA ASP A 276 -10.47 6.04 23.33
C ASP A 276 -10.03 6.42 21.91
N GLN A 277 -10.98 6.89 21.11
CA GLN A 277 -10.75 7.23 19.72
C GLN A 277 -9.64 8.29 19.54
N THR A 278 -9.57 9.29 20.42
CA THR A 278 -8.55 10.34 20.37
C THR A 278 -7.15 9.77 20.60
N GLN A 279 -7.02 8.86 21.58
CA GLN A 279 -5.77 8.18 21.87
C GLN A 279 -5.30 7.33 20.68
N VAL A 280 -6.20 6.57 20.05
CA VAL A 280 -5.89 5.78 18.83
C VAL A 280 -5.41 6.69 17.70
N LEU A 281 -6.06 7.84 17.48
CA LEU A 281 -5.66 8.82 16.48
C LEU A 281 -4.27 9.40 16.74
N ILE A 282 -3.95 9.72 18.00
CA ILE A 282 -2.61 10.19 18.39
C ILE A 282 -1.56 9.14 18.03
N VAL A 283 -1.81 7.86 18.33
CA VAL A 283 -0.89 6.77 17.97
C VAL A 283 -0.67 6.72 16.47
N PHE A 284 -1.74 6.76 15.66
CA PHE A 284 -1.61 6.72 14.20
C PHE A 284 -0.86 7.92 13.63
N LEU A 285 -1.08 9.12 14.15
CA LEU A 285 -0.33 10.29 13.74
C LEU A 285 1.16 10.14 14.08
N VAL A 286 1.50 9.69 15.29
CA VAL A 286 2.89 9.43 15.68
C VAL A 286 3.52 8.39 14.75
N VAL A 287 2.81 7.29 14.46
CA VAL A 287 3.27 6.23 13.54
C VAL A 287 3.60 6.81 12.16
N GLN A 288 2.75 7.64 11.59
CA GLN A 288 2.98 8.23 10.26
C GLN A 288 4.25 9.08 10.22
N PHE A 289 4.44 9.97 11.19
CA PHE A 289 5.63 10.83 11.21
C PHE A 289 6.91 10.06 11.55
N VAL A 290 6.85 9.09 12.45
CA VAL A 290 8.02 8.26 12.80
C VAL A 290 8.40 7.31 11.65
N ALA A 291 7.44 6.78 10.91
CA ALA A 291 7.71 5.93 9.75
C ALA A 291 8.52 6.64 8.65
N TYR A 292 8.39 7.97 8.53
CA TYR A 292 9.28 8.77 7.69
C TYR A 292 10.76 8.56 8.04
N PHE A 293 11.09 8.66 9.33
CA PHE A 293 12.46 8.46 9.80
C PHE A 293 12.88 7.00 9.65
N GLY A 294 11.97 6.05 9.90
CA GLY A 294 12.18 4.62 9.72
C GLY A 294 12.56 4.27 8.28
N ALA A 295 11.80 4.74 7.31
CA ALA A 295 12.07 4.52 5.89
C ALA A 295 13.43 5.10 5.47
N LYS A 296 13.70 6.37 5.85
CA LYS A 296 14.96 7.06 5.51
C LYS A 296 16.17 6.38 6.15
N LEU A 297 16.06 5.97 7.41
CA LEU A 297 17.13 5.26 8.10
C LEU A 297 17.41 3.91 7.44
N ALA A 298 16.37 3.14 7.13
CA ALA A 298 16.51 1.83 6.51
C ALA A 298 17.13 1.91 5.11
N GLY A 299 16.74 2.90 4.28
CA GLY A 299 17.37 3.13 2.99
C GLY A 299 18.85 3.44 3.09
N ASN A 300 19.26 4.27 4.07
CA ASN A 300 20.67 4.57 4.34
C ASN A 300 21.44 3.36 4.91
N LEU A 301 20.78 2.54 5.73
CA LEU A 301 21.40 1.33 6.28
C LEU A 301 21.54 0.25 5.20
N ALA A 302 20.59 0.12 4.27
CA ALA A 302 20.64 -0.86 3.19
C ALA A 302 21.89 -0.70 2.33
N THR A 303 22.32 0.54 2.08
CA THR A 303 23.57 0.83 1.36
C THR A 303 24.85 0.50 2.16
N LYS A 304 24.79 0.48 3.51
CA LYS A 304 25.95 0.28 4.37
C LYS A 304 26.13 -1.17 4.82
N ILE A 305 25.05 -1.83 5.21
CA ILE A 305 25.07 -3.18 5.80
C ILE A 305 24.38 -4.22 4.91
N GLY A 306 23.88 -3.81 3.75
CA GLY A 306 23.18 -4.65 2.79
C GLY A 306 21.68 -4.79 3.06
N GLN A 307 20.91 -4.91 1.99
CA GLN A 307 19.43 -5.01 1.99
C GLN A 307 18.93 -6.17 2.87
N LYS A 308 19.57 -7.34 2.77
CA LYS A 308 19.19 -8.56 3.51
C LYS A 308 19.21 -8.37 5.03
N ASN A 309 20.28 -7.75 5.52
CA ASN A 309 20.43 -7.47 6.95
C ASN A 309 19.37 -6.48 7.45
N VAL A 310 19.07 -5.43 6.67
CA VAL A 310 18.02 -4.47 7.04
C VAL A 310 16.66 -5.15 7.11
N LEU A 311 16.31 -6.02 6.16
CA LEU A 311 15.06 -6.80 6.22
C LEU A 311 15.01 -7.71 7.45
N TYR A 312 16.12 -8.39 7.83
CA TYR A 312 16.17 -9.17 9.05
C TYR A 312 15.97 -8.32 10.32
N TYR A 313 16.65 -7.18 10.43
CA TYR A 313 16.49 -6.30 11.58
C TYR A 313 15.08 -5.74 11.70
N THR A 314 14.46 -5.34 10.58
CA THR A 314 13.09 -4.81 10.60
C THR A 314 12.06 -5.90 10.94
N MET A 315 12.19 -7.11 10.37
CA MET A 315 11.33 -8.24 10.73
C MET A 315 11.49 -8.65 12.21
N PHE A 316 12.72 -8.68 12.72
CA PHE A 316 12.98 -8.98 14.12
C PHE A 316 12.38 -7.92 15.05
N LEU A 317 12.49 -6.64 14.69
CA LEU A 317 11.90 -5.54 15.46
C LEU A 317 10.37 -5.65 15.52
N LEU A 318 9.72 -5.93 14.37
CA LEU A 318 8.28 -6.12 14.30
C LEU A 318 7.80 -7.37 15.04
N PHE A 319 8.59 -8.44 15.00
CA PHE A 319 8.36 -9.65 15.79
C PHE A 319 8.38 -9.34 17.30
N LEU A 320 9.40 -8.63 17.77
CA LEU A 320 9.54 -8.29 19.20
C LEU A 320 8.38 -7.40 19.65
N VAL A 321 8.06 -6.33 18.90
CA VAL A 321 7.02 -5.39 19.26
C VAL A 321 5.64 -6.05 19.28
N GLY A 322 5.33 -6.87 18.28
CA GLY A 322 4.03 -7.55 18.25
C GLY A 322 3.86 -8.55 19.38
N ASN A 323 4.94 -9.24 19.79
CA ASN A 323 4.90 -10.08 21.00
C ASN A 323 4.82 -9.27 22.30
N ALA A 324 5.51 -8.12 22.37
CA ALA A 324 5.43 -7.22 23.53
C ALA A 324 4.01 -6.65 23.71
N ALA A 325 3.26 -6.46 22.62
CA ALA A 325 1.88 -5.99 22.66
C ALA A 325 0.93 -6.93 23.46
N TYR A 326 1.28 -8.21 23.57
CA TYR A 326 0.56 -9.16 24.42
C TYR A 326 0.52 -8.72 25.90
N PHE A 327 1.60 -8.11 26.40
CA PHE A 327 1.77 -7.74 27.81
C PHE A 327 1.33 -6.31 28.12
N VAL A 328 0.87 -5.54 27.15
CA VAL A 328 0.47 -4.14 27.39
C VAL A 328 -0.79 -4.08 28.23
N PRO A 329 -0.77 -3.33 29.36
CA PRO A 329 -1.95 -3.12 30.18
C PRO A 329 -3.02 -2.28 29.44
N GLU A 330 -4.28 -2.49 29.84
CA GLU A 330 -5.40 -1.71 29.33
C GLU A 330 -5.33 -0.25 29.76
N LYS A 331 -5.92 0.65 28.96
CA LYS A 331 -6.05 2.10 29.23
C LYS A 331 -4.70 2.84 29.41
N GLN A 332 -3.60 2.28 28.91
CA GLN A 332 -2.28 2.91 29.01
C GLN A 332 -1.80 3.37 27.62
N LEU A 333 -1.85 4.67 27.38
CA LEU A 333 -1.46 5.28 26.12
C LEU A 333 0.06 5.20 25.89
N ILE A 334 0.88 5.45 26.91
CA ILE A 334 2.35 5.57 26.76
C ILE A 334 2.99 4.30 26.20
N PRO A 335 2.75 3.09 26.74
CA PRO A 335 3.28 1.86 26.16
C PRO A 335 2.85 1.65 24.70
N VAL A 336 1.61 2.01 24.34
CA VAL A 336 1.11 1.88 22.97
C VAL A 336 1.79 2.86 22.03
N VAL A 337 2.05 4.10 22.45
CA VAL A 337 2.82 5.08 21.67
C VAL A 337 4.25 4.59 21.45
N VAL A 338 4.91 4.07 22.49
CA VAL A 338 6.28 3.50 22.36
C VAL A 338 6.31 2.36 21.37
N MET A 339 5.35 1.42 21.45
CA MET A 339 5.24 0.34 20.48
C MET A 339 4.94 0.86 19.07
N GLY A 340 4.07 1.85 18.94
CA GLY A 340 3.78 2.52 17.67
C GLY A 340 5.04 3.13 17.04
N ILE A 341 5.89 3.77 17.83
CA ILE A 341 7.19 4.30 17.38
C ILE A 341 8.09 3.19 16.84
N ILE A 342 8.24 2.09 17.59
CA ILE A 342 9.08 0.96 17.18
C ILE A 342 8.51 0.28 15.93
N THR A 343 7.18 0.08 15.88
CA THR A 343 6.50 -0.48 14.70
C THR A 343 6.71 0.40 13.47
N ALA A 344 6.58 1.71 13.63
CA ALA A 344 6.77 2.67 12.53
C ALA A 344 8.18 2.62 11.94
N MET A 345 9.20 2.51 12.78
CA MET A 345 10.59 2.33 12.34
C MET A 345 10.76 1.05 11.53
N GLY A 346 10.23 -0.09 12.01
CA GLY A 346 10.26 -1.36 11.31
C GLY A 346 9.46 -1.35 10.01
N MET A 347 8.26 -0.77 10.04
CA MET A 347 7.36 -0.66 8.89
C MET A 347 7.98 0.11 7.73
N GLY A 348 8.49 1.31 8.01
CA GLY A 348 9.13 2.13 6.97
C GLY A 348 10.31 1.42 6.30
N GLY A 349 11.11 0.69 7.09
CA GLY A 349 12.23 -0.08 6.58
C GLY A 349 11.81 -1.30 5.76
N LEU A 350 10.87 -2.10 6.29
CA LEU A 350 10.42 -3.31 5.62
C LEU A 350 9.78 -3.00 4.27
N GLN A 351 8.93 -1.97 4.21
CA GLN A 351 8.25 -1.57 2.98
C GLN A 351 9.21 -1.01 1.93
N SER A 352 10.10 -0.09 2.33
CA SER A 352 10.99 0.58 1.38
C SER A 352 12.05 -0.36 0.81
N VAL A 353 12.67 -1.20 1.65
CA VAL A 353 13.76 -2.09 1.23
C VAL A 353 13.22 -3.30 0.46
N SER A 354 12.07 -3.88 0.83
CA SER A 354 11.50 -4.98 0.04
C SER A 354 11.14 -4.56 -1.38
N ARG A 355 10.62 -3.32 -1.57
CA ARG A 355 10.35 -2.77 -2.91
C ARG A 355 11.64 -2.60 -3.72
N SER A 356 12.69 -2.05 -3.14
CA SER A 356 13.96 -1.84 -3.86
C SER A 356 14.64 -3.16 -4.22
N VAL A 357 14.64 -4.15 -3.32
CA VAL A 357 15.15 -5.50 -3.59
C VAL A 357 14.42 -6.12 -4.78
N TYR A 358 13.09 -6.13 -4.73
CA TYR A 358 12.31 -6.69 -5.83
C TYR A 358 12.60 -5.98 -7.15
N ALA A 359 12.53 -4.63 -7.16
CA ALA A 359 12.81 -3.84 -8.36
C ALA A 359 14.19 -4.13 -8.94
N ALA A 360 15.21 -4.29 -8.11
CA ALA A 360 16.57 -4.58 -8.54
C ALA A 360 16.73 -5.97 -9.19
N MET A 361 15.94 -6.96 -8.79
CA MET A 361 15.97 -8.34 -9.34
C MET A 361 15.38 -8.45 -10.75
N LEU A 362 14.54 -7.48 -11.18
CA LEU A 362 13.75 -7.60 -12.40
C LEU A 362 14.56 -7.41 -13.69
N PRO A 363 14.18 -8.10 -14.79
CA PRO A 363 14.76 -7.85 -16.10
C PRO A 363 14.28 -6.51 -16.64
N LYS A 364 15.10 -5.85 -17.48
CA LYS A 364 14.67 -4.64 -18.17
C LYS A 364 13.60 -4.94 -19.23
N GLY A 365 12.68 -4.01 -19.41
CA GLY A 365 11.58 -4.09 -20.39
C GLY A 365 10.39 -4.93 -19.97
N ALA A 366 10.37 -5.49 -18.73
CA ALA A 366 9.24 -6.21 -18.16
C ALA A 366 8.82 -5.67 -16.78
N GLU A 367 9.31 -4.47 -16.42
CA GLU A 367 9.11 -3.89 -15.09
C GLU A 367 7.64 -3.69 -14.75
N GLY A 368 6.81 -3.24 -15.69
CA GLY A 368 5.39 -3.00 -15.46
C GLY A 368 4.63 -4.28 -15.18
N GLU A 369 4.92 -5.36 -15.94
CA GLU A 369 4.34 -6.68 -15.73
C GLU A 369 4.69 -7.24 -14.35
N PHE A 370 5.98 -7.25 -13.99
CA PHE A 370 6.44 -7.77 -12.71
C PHE A 370 5.96 -6.92 -11.52
N MET A 371 5.97 -5.59 -11.63
CA MET A 371 5.42 -4.72 -10.60
C MET A 371 3.90 -4.85 -10.47
N GLY A 372 3.21 -5.18 -11.58
CA GLY A 372 1.81 -5.60 -11.56
C GLY A 372 1.60 -6.83 -10.67
N PHE A 373 2.40 -7.88 -10.85
CA PHE A 373 2.38 -9.06 -9.98
C PHE A 373 2.70 -8.72 -8.52
N PHE A 374 3.71 -7.90 -8.28
CA PHE A 374 4.10 -7.50 -6.93
C PHE A 374 3.01 -6.73 -6.20
N SER A 375 2.41 -5.74 -6.87
CA SER A 375 1.30 -4.96 -6.33
C SER A 375 0.08 -5.81 -5.97
N VAL A 376 -0.20 -6.80 -6.81
CA VAL A 376 -1.30 -7.74 -6.59
C VAL A 376 -0.97 -8.72 -5.48
N LEU A 377 0.25 -9.26 -5.47
CA LEU A 377 0.71 -10.22 -4.47
C LEU A 377 0.69 -9.59 -3.07
N SER A 378 1.10 -8.32 -2.95
CA SER A 378 1.08 -7.58 -1.68
C SER A 378 -0.34 -7.41 -1.12
N ARG A 379 -1.34 -7.26 -2.00
CA ARG A 379 -2.75 -7.14 -1.57
C ARG A 379 -3.37 -8.50 -1.23
N PHE A 380 -3.03 -9.53 -2.01
CA PHE A 380 -3.53 -10.89 -1.79
C PHE A 380 -2.95 -11.50 -0.51
N SER A 381 -1.67 -11.25 -0.21
CA SER A 381 -1.05 -11.73 1.03
C SER A 381 -1.71 -11.13 2.27
N ALA A 382 -2.20 -9.89 2.22
CA ALA A 382 -2.83 -9.20 3.35
C ALA A 382 -4.21 -9.76 3.77
N ILE A 383 -4.67 -10.87 3.21
CA ILE A 383 -5.97 -11.50 3.52
C ILE A 383 -5.85 -12.51 4.66
N TRP A 384 -4.76 -13.27 4.71
CA TRP A 384 -4.65 -14.41 5.61
C TRP A 384 -4.47 -14.03 7.07
N GLY A 385 -3.69 -13.02 7.34
CA GLY A 385 -3.41 -12.57 8.68
C GLY A 385 -4.64 -12.12 9.47
N PRO A 386 -5.51 -11.23 8.95
CA PRO A 386 -6.76 -10.86 9.61
C PRO A 386 -7.70 -12.05 9.84
N LEU A 387 -7.77 -13.02 8.93
CA LEU A 387 -8.57 -14.23 9.10
C LEU A 387 -8.01 -15.11 10.23
N ILE A 388 -6.70 -15.27 10.30
CA ILE A 388 -6.03 -16.02 11.37
C ILE A 388 -6.20 -15.28 12.70
N TYR A 389 -6.07 -13.95 12.72
CA TYR A 389 -6.34 -13.14 13.90
C TYR A 389 -7.76 -13.40 14.44
N ALA A 390 -8.75 -13.29 13.57
CA ALA A 390 -10.16 -13.51 13.95
C ALA A 390 -10.39 -14.96 14.43
N TYR A 391 -9.84 -15.96 13.75
CA TYR A 391 -9.98 -17.37 14.13
C TYR A 391 -9.35 -17.67 15.50
N VAL A 392 -8.12 -17.21 15.74
CA VAL A 392 -7.43 -17.41 17.03
C VAL A 392 -8.17 -16.66 18.14
N SER A 393 -8.59 -15.42 17.90
CA SER A 393 -9.37 -14.65 18.85
C SER A 393 -10.68 -15.35 19.23
N ALA A 394 -11.45 -15.82 18.24
CA ALA A 394 -12.71 -16.51 18.47
C ALA A 394 -12.54 -17.87 19.16
N SER A 395 -11.53 -18.65 18.76
CA SER A 395 -11.30 -19.99 19.31
C SER A 395 -10.74 -19.99 20.73
N THR A 396 -9.97 -18.96 21.10
CA THR A 396 -9.31 -18.85 22.41
C THR A 396 -10.05 -17.95 23.39
N GLY A 397 -10.97 -17.11 22.90
CA GLY A 397 -11.61 -16.05 23.69
C GLY A 397 -10.63 -14.93 24.11
N ASN A 398 -9.41 -14.94 23.60
CA ASN A 398 -8.36 -13.98 23.95
C ASN A 398 -7.68 -13.41 22.70
N PRO A 399 -8.06 -12.21 22.23
CA PRO A 399 -7.47 -11.58 21.05
C PRO A 399 -5.96 -11.36 21.15
N ARG A 400 -5.40 -11.24 22.36
CA ARG A 400 -3.96 -11.05 22.58
C ARG A 400 -3.14 -12.24 22.07
N LEU A 401 -3.70 -13.47 22.11
CA LEU A 401 -3.04 -14.67 21.60
C LEU A 401 -2.88 -14.70 20.08
N SER A 402 -3.65 -13.87 19.36
CA SER A 402 -3.50 -13.72 17.92
C SER A 402 -2.17 -13.04 17.52
N LEU A 403 -1.61 -12.18 18.40
CA LEU A 403 -0.41 -11.41 18.10
C LEU A 403 0.84 -12.28 17.90
N PRO A 404 1.19 -13.23 18.82
CA PRO A 404 2.31 -14.15 18.59
C PRO A 404 2.16 -14.97 17.31
N VAL A 405 0.94 -15.39 16.97
CA VAL A 405 0.68 -16.15 15.74
C VAL A 405 0.94 -15.30 14.51
N ILE A 406 0.44 -14.07 14.46
CA ILE A 406 0.67 -13.15 13.33
C ILE A 406 2.14 -12.79 13.22
N THR A 407 2.82 -12.49 14.34
CA THR A 407 4.23 -12.13 14.32
C THR A 407 5.15 -13.28 13.95
N SER A 408 4.71 -14.54 14.09
CA SER A 408 5.45 -15.70 13.57
C SER A 408 5.67 -15.64 12.06
N PHE A 409 4.84 -14.90 11.33
CA PHE A 409 5.02 -14.66 9.89
C PHE A 409 6.33 -13.95 9.57
N PHE A 410 6.81 -13.06 10.45
CA PHE A 410 8.13 -12.44 10.29
C PHE A 410 9.26 -13.47 10.44
N LEU A 411 9.12 -14.45 11.35
CA LEU A 411 10.10 -15.52 11.49
C LEU A 411 10.11 -16.44 10.26
N ILE A 412 8.93 -16.83 9.77
CA ILE A 412 8.81 -17.64 8.55
C ILE A 412 9.40 -16.88 7.36
N GLY A 413 9.05 -15.61 7.20
CA GLY A 413 9.61 -14.74 6.16
C GLY A 413 11.14 -14.65 6.24
N ALA A 414 11.70 -14.49 7.45
CA ALA A 414 13.14 -14.44 7.68
C ALA A 414 13.83 -15.76 7.35
N LEU A 415 13.24 -16.89 7.72
CA LEU A 415 13.78 -18.22 7.39
C LEU A 415 13.82 -18.47 5.89
N LEU A 416 12.75 -18.12 5.18
CA LEU A 416 12.66 -18.22 3.71
C LEU A 416 13.66 -17.29 3.02
N LEU A 417 13.83 -16.08 3.56
CA LEU A 417 14.76 -15.08 3.03
C LEU A 417 16.24 -15.55 3.12
N ARG A 418 16.56 -16.48 4.02
CA ARG A 418 17.90 -17.06 4.11
C ARG A 418 18.38 -17.63 2.78
N ASN A 419 17.46 -18.26 2.03
CA ASN A 419 17.75 -18.93 0.76
C ASN A 419 17.75 -17.96 -0.45
N VAL A 420 17.47 -16.66 -0.22
CA VAL A 420 17.46 -15.66 -1.27
C VAL A 420 18.85 -15.05 -1.45
N ASP A 421 19.37 -15.13 -2.65
CA ASP A 421 20.55 -14.37 -3.08
C ASP A 421 20.08 -13.02 -3.62
N MET A 422 20.29 -11.95 -2.84
CA MET A 422 19.82 -10.60 -3.16
C MET A 422 20.70 -9.84 -4.15
N ASP A 423 21.89 -10.37 -4.46
CA ASP A 423 22.80 -9.78 -5.43
C ASP A 423 22.51 -10.27 -6.86
N LYS A 424 21.73 -11.35 -6.97
CA LYS A 424 21.28 -11.86 -8.27
C LYS A 424 20.27 -10.95 -8.95
N ARG A 425 20.50 -10.77 -10.26
CA ARG A 425 19.64 -10.00 -11.17
C ARG A 425 19.30 -10.90 -12.34
N ILE A 426 18.09 -10.76 -12.89
CA ILE A 426 17.72 -11.42 -14.13
C ILE A 426 18.27 -10.56 -15.28
N SER A 427 19.20 -11.11 -16.07
CA SER A 427 19.67 -10.44 -17.28
C SER A 427 18.62 -10.48 -18.39
N GLU A 428 18.71 -9.55 -19.35
CA GLU A 428 17.84 -9.54 -20.54
C GLU A 428 18.00 -10.84 -21.36
N GLU A 429 19.24 -11.35 -21.47
CA GLU A 429 19.55 -12.60 -22.18
C GLU A 429 18.95 -13.81 -21.48
N GLU A 430 19.13 -13.95 -20.16
CA GLU A 430 18.53 -15.05 -19.38
C GLU A 430 16.99 -15.02 -19.44
N TRP A 431 16.42 -13.80 -19.41
CA TRP A 431 14.99 -13.63 -19.52
C TRP A 431 14.47 -14.01 -20.91
N ALA A 432 15.17 -13.61 -21.97
CA ALA A 432 14.82 -13.97 -23.35
C ALA A 432 14.93 -15.47 -23.60
N ALA A 433 15.97 -16.12 -23.05
CA ALA A 433 16.21 -17.57 -23.18
C ALA A 433 15.30 -18.45 -22.31
N SER A 434 14.60 -17.88 -21.35
CA SER A 434 13.73 -18.62 -20.44
C SER A 434 12.34 -18.86 -21.02
#